data_751621e01893c1e406d4d032f86e6dcf
#
_entry.id   751621e01893c1e406d4d032f86e6dcf
#
_cell.length_a   1.000
_cell.length_b   1.000
_cell.length_c   1.000
_cell.angle_alpha   90.00
_cell.angle_beta   90.00
_cell.angle_gamma   90.00
#
_symmetry.space_group_name_H-M   'P 1'
#
loop_
_entity.id
_entity.type
_entity.pdbx_description
1 polymer ?
#
loop_
_entity_poly.entity_id
_entity_poly.type
_entity_poly.pdbx_seq_one_letter_code
_entity_poly.pdbx_strand_id
1 'polypeptide(L)'
;EQMNGYSQADCLKIGIASQVDGIILEADGSKEEQHLINEALKEKIPVVTVMTDDTATGRISFVGLNSYQMGSAYTEQIKGLLKAEGTTSVMFLSTSASKTQESNLVYSQVKKELEEVKKERQYVDMTEYCVDSSADFDTEEFVRDMFVNEEELPDILVCMDEVVTECVYQALIDYNQVGNVKVIGYYYSEMILDAIDKGIISSAIALDME
;
A
#
# COMPACT_ATOMS: atom_id res chain seq x y z
N GLU A 1 17.65 19.10 -1.29
CA GLU A 1 18.97 18.77 -0.68
C GLU A 1 18.71 17.93 0.56
N GLN A 2 19.20 16.70 0.59
CA GLN A 2 19.19 15.91 1.81
C GLN A 2 20.16 16.56 2.79
N MET A 3 19.63 17.12 3.87
CA MET A 3 20.45 17.61 4.98
C MET A 3 20.83 16.39 5.84
N ASN A 4 21.93 15.73 5.47
CA ASN A 4 22.44 14.58 6.20
C ASN A 4 22.68 14.94 7.67
N GLY A 5 21.98 14.25 8.58
CA GLY A 5 22.14 14.37 10.02
C GLY A 5 21.08 15.23 10.73
N TYR A 6 20.08 15.76 10.03
CA TYR A 6 18.96 16.49 10.63
C TYR A 6 17.69 15.62 10.60
N SER A 7 16.95 15.62 11.69
CA SER A 7 15.59 15.06 11.70
C SER A 7 14.62 15.93 10.90
N GLN A 8 13.47 15.39 10.51
CA GLN A 8 12.39 16.17 9.87
C GLN A 8 11.96 17.34 10.74
N ALA A 9 11.85 17.14 12.04
CA ALA A 9 11.55 18.21 13.01
C ALA A 9 12.62 19.32 12.99
N ASP A 10 13.90 18.97 12.86
CA ASP A 10 14.97 19.96 12.75
C ASP A 10 14.87 20.74 11.44
N CYS A 11 14.57 20.08 10.33
CA CYS A 11 14.34 20.72 9.04
C CYS A 11 13.14 21.69 9.10
N LEU A 12 12.05 21.32 9.76
CA LEU A 12 10.90 22.19 9.98
C LEU A 12 11.29 23.44 10.80
N LYS A 13 12.00 23.26 11.93
CA LYS A 13 12.50 24.39 12.76
C LYS A 13 13.38 25.34 11.96
N ILE A 14 14.28 24.80 11.12
CA ILE A 14 15.12 25.61 10.26
C ILE A 14 14.29 26.37 9.23
N GLY A 15 13.33 25.72 8.57
CA GLY A 15 12.45 26.36 7.60
C GLY A 15 11.65 27.51 8.21
N ILE A 16 11.07 27.30 9.39
CA ILE A 16 10.33 28.34 10.14
C ILE A 16 11.26 29.50 10.50
N ALA A 17 12.43 29.21 11.08
CA ALA A 17 13.39 30.24 11.47
C ALA A 17 13.94 31.05 10.29
N SER A 18 14.05 30.41 9.12
CA SER A 18 14.52 31.04 7.88
C SER A 18 13.41 31.76 7.12
N GLN A 19 12.17 31.74 7.62
CA GLN A 19 11.00 32.33 6.99
C GLN A 19 10.86 31.99 5.51
N VAL A 20 10.89 30.68 5.20
CA VAL A 20 10.70 30.20 3.82
C VAL A 20 9.29 30.54 3.31
N ASP A 21 9.11 30.61 1.99
CA ASP A 21 7.84 30.98 1.36
C ASP A 21 6.76 29.90 1.50
N GLY A 22 7.15 28.65 1.79
CA GLY A 22 6.25 27.52 1.99
C GLY A 22 7.00 26.25 2.36
N ILE A 23 6.28 25.28 2.93
CA ILE A 23 6.80 24.00 3.35
C ILE A 23 5.99 22.90 2.66
N ILE A 24 6.68 21.93 2.07
CA ILE A 24 6.12 20.68 1.57
C ILE A 24 6.79 19.56 2.35
N LEU A 25 6.00 18.69 2.97
CA LEU A 25 6.53 17.57 3.76
C LEU A 25 5.61 16.33 3.67
N GLU A 26 6.19 15.18 3.89
CA GLU A 26 5.47 13.95 4.18
C GLU A 26 5.22 13.87 5.68
N ALA A 27 3.96 13.78 6.10
CA ALA A 27 3.62 13.83 7.52
C ALA A 27 3.99 12.52 8.23
N ASP A 28 4.68 12.60 9.36
CA ASP A 28 5.00 11.45 10.23
C ASP A 28 3.94 11.21 11.33
N GLY A 29 3.00 12.16 11.50
CA GLY A 29 1.91 12.11 12.48
C GLY A 29 2.37 12.31 13.93
N SER A 30 3.62 12.67 14.18
CA SER A 30 4.14 12.91 15.52
C SER A 30 3.58 14.21 16.11
N LYS A 31 3.42 14.23 17.44
CA LYS A 31 2.97 15.45 18.14
C LYS A 31 3.93 16.63 17.99
N GLU A 32 5.21 16.34 17.84
CA GLU A 32 6.23 17.37 17.60
C GLU A 32 6.04 18.01 16.23
N GLU A 33 5.85 17.21 15.19
CA GLU A 33 5.59 17.68 13.84
C GLU A 33 4.30 18.48 13.76
N GLN A 34 3.20 17.96 14.35
CA GLN A 34 1.92 18.67 14.42
C GLN A 34 2.07 20.06 15.03
N HIS A 35 2.86 20.17 16.11
CA HIS A 35 3.15 21.45 16.76
C HIS A 35 3.92 22.39 15.81
N LEU A 36 4.95 21.90 15.13
CA LEU A 36 5.78 22.68 14.21
C LEU A 36 5.00 23.11 12.96
N ILE A 37 4.16 22.25 12.39
CA ILE A 37 3.25 22.64 11.30
C ILE A 37 2.35 23.80 11.72
N ASN A 38 1.73 23.71 12.89
CA ASN A 38 0.85 24.77 13.39
C ASN A 38 1.62 26.05 13.76
N GLU A 39 2.90 25.95 14.13
CA GLU A 39 3.80 27.09 14.34
C GLU A 39 4.11 27.78 13.01
N ALA A 40 4.49 27.03 11.97
CA ALA A 40 4.73 27.56 10.61
C ALA A 40 3.53 28.35 10.09
N LEU A 41 2.31 27.81 10.29
CA LEU A 41 1.07 28.47 9.87
C LEU A 41 0.82 29.79 10.63
N LYS A 42 1.17 29.87 11.93
CA LYS A 42 1.08 31.14 12.71
C LYS A 42 2.05 32.19 12.16
N GLU A 43 3.22 31.77 11.70
CA GLU A 43 4.20 32.62 11.03
C GLU A 43 3.83 32.93 9.56
N LYS A 44 2.64 32.50 9.11
CA LYS A 44 2.08 32.66 7.76
C LYS A 44 2.87 31.89 6.67
N ILE A 45 3.59 30.88 7.05
CA ILE A 45 4.27 29.97 6.12
C ILE A 45 3.26 28.87 5.75
N PRO A 46 2.82 28.80 4.49
CA PRO A 46 1.88 27.77 4.05
C PRO A 46 2.52 26.38 4.12
N VAL A 47 1.76 25.38 4.59
CA VAL A 47 2.21 23.99 4.68
C VAL A 47 1.30 23.11 3.84
N VAL A 48 1.90 22.29 2.98
CA VAL A 48 1.25 21.25 2.19
C VAL A 48 1.85 19.90 2.60
N THR A 49 1.02 18.95 2.94
CA THR A 49 1.45 17.57 3.15
C THR A 49 1.36 16.77 1.86
N VAL A 50 2.30 15.84 1.65
CA VAL A 50 2.38 14.98 0.48
C VAL A 50 2.47 13.52 0.92
N MET A 51 1.99 12.60 0.09
CA MET A 51 2.01 11.14 0.32
C MET A 51 1.23 10.72 1.56
N THR A 52 1.67 11.08 2.75
CA THR A 52 1.01 10.80 4.04
C THR A 52 0.40 12.09 4.60
N ASP A 53 -0.83 11.99 5.09
CA ASP A 53 -1.59 13.12 5.62
C ASP A 53 -1.70 13.11 7.14
N ASP A 54 -1.74 14.31 7.73
CA ASP A 54 -2.11 14.51 9.12
C ASP A 54 -3.27 15.51 9.24
N THR A 55 -4.48 14.99 9.37
CA THR A 55 -5.70 15.77 9.49
C THR A 55 -5.81 16.53 10.82
N ALA A 56 -4.95 16.24 11.80
CA ALA A 56 -4.91 16.96 13.08
C ALA A 56 -4.18 18.29 12.96
N THR A 57 -3.55 18.60 11.83
CA THR A 57 -2.84 19.84 11.57
C THR A 57 -3.70 20.83 10.78
N GLY A 58 -3.32 22.12 10.86
CA GLY A 58 -3.97 23.18 10.07
C GLY A 58 -3.40 23.35 8.67
N ARG A 59 -2.69 22.33 8.10
CA ARG A 59 -2.15 22.38 6.74
C ARG A 59 -3.15 22.90 5.72
N ILE A 60 -2.69 23.62 4.71
CA ILE A 60 -3.59 24.22 3.72
C ILE A 60 -4.07 23.22 2.66
N SER A 61 -3.27 22.21 2.34
CA SER A 61 -3.62 21.18 1.37
C SER A 61 -2.88 19.88 1.65
N PHE A 62 -3.44 18.78 1.15
CA PHE A 62 -2.82 17.48 1.06
C PHE A 62 -2.79 17.05 -0.42
N VAL A 63 -1.65 16.54 -0.85
CA VAL A 63 -1.47 15.95 -2.17
C VAL A 63 -0.97 14.52 -1.97
N GLY A 64 -1.84 13.57 -2.19
CA GLY A 64 -1.53 12.16 -1.97
C GLY A 64 -2.51 11.25 -2.66
N LEU A 65 -2.40 9.97 -2.35
CA LEU A 65 -3.22 8.94 -2.92
C LEU A 65 -4.69 9.10 -2.51
N ASN A 66 -5.56 8.95 -3.48
CA ASN A 66 -6.97 8.76 -3.21
C ASN A 66 -7.22 7.29 -2.83
N SER A 67 -7.16 6.98 -1.52
CA SER A 67 -7.38 5.63 -1.01
C SER A 67 -8.71 5.01 -1.47
N TYR A 68 -9.72 5.83 -1.73
CA TYR A 68 -11.00 5.35 -2.28
C TYR A 68 -10.86 4.90 -3.72
N GLN A 69 -10.21 5.68 -4.57
CA GLN A 69 -9.97 5.29 -5.97
C GLN A 69 -9.09 4.05 -6.04
N MET A 70 -8.07 3.99 -5.21
CA MET A 70 -7.19 2.83 -5.12
C MET A 70 -7.96 1.58 -4.64
N GLY A 71 -8.79 1.71 -3.60
CA GLY A 71 -9.65 0.63 -3.12
C GLY A 71 -10.61 0.15 -4.21
N SER A 72 -11.24 1.06 -4.95
CA SER A 72 -12.12 0.71 -6.06
C SER A 72 -11.36 0.02 -7.20
N ALA A 73 -10.12 0.45 -7.52
CA ALA A 73 -9.29 -0.20 -8.51
C ALA A 73 -8.95 -1.65 -8.12
N TYR A 74 -8.55 -1.89 -6.87
CA TYR A 74 -8.37 -3.26 -6.36
C TYR A 74 -9.66 -4.06 -6.44
N THR A 75 -10.80 -3.48 -6.03
CA THR A 75 -12.10 -4.16 -6.07
C THR A 75 -12.46 -4.60 -7.49
N GLU A 76 -12.25 -3.77 -8.50
CA GLU A 76 -12.52 -4.13 -9.89
C GLU A 76 -11.63 -5.28 -10.37
N GLN A 77 -10.34 -5.28 -10.02
CA GLN A 77 -9.44 -6.38 -10.35
C GLN A 77 -9.88 -7.68 -9.63
N ILE A 78 -10.19 -7.61 -8.35
CA ILE A 78 -10.67 -8.78 -7.57
C ILE A 78 -11.95 -9.33 -8.17
N LYS A 79 -12.95 -8.49 -8.51
CA LYS A 79 -14.21 -8.90 -9.13
C LYS A 79 -14.00 -9.68 -10.41
N GLY A 80 -13.01 -9.28 -11.23
CA GLY A 80 -12.66 -9.97 -12.47
C GLY A 80 -12.06 -11.37 -12.25
N LEU A 81 -11.58 -11.67 -11.04
CA LEU A 81 -10.91 -12.93 -10.68
C LEU A 81 -11.76 -13.84 -9.78
N LEU A 82 -12.95 -13.39 -9.33
CA LEU A 82 -13.81 -14.18 -8.47
C LEU A 82 -14.24 -15.47 -9.15
N LYS A 83 -14.35 -16.55 -8.37
CA LYS A 83 -14.97 -17.80 -8.82
C LYS A 83 -16.41 -17.56 -9.24
N ALA A 84 -16.87 -18.28 -10.26
CA ALA A 84 -18.25 -18.19 -10.73
C ALA A 84 -19.26 -18.59 -9.65
N GLU A 85 -18.91 -19.56 -8.81
CA GLU A 85 -19.72 -20.04 -7.69
C GLU A 85 -18.80 -20.44 -6.51
N GLY A 86 -19.33 -20.38 -5.30
CA GLY A 86 -18.64 -20.78 -4.08
C GLY A 86 -17.87 -19.63 -3.41
N THR A 87 -16.96 -19.97 -2.53
CA THR A 87 -16.14 -19.02 -1.78
C THR A 87 -14.83 -18.76 -2.52
N THR A 88 -14.48 -17.50 -2.71
CA THR A 88 -13.15 -17.06 -3.16
C THR A 88 -12.40 -16.52 -1.95
N SER A 89 -11.26 -17.11 -1.64
CA SER A 89 -10.36 -16.61 -0.60
C SER A 89 -9.46 -15.51 -1.17
N VAL A 90 -9.45 -14.35 -0.53
CA VAL A 90 -8.64 -13.18 -0.92
C VAL A 90 -7.75 -12.79 0.24
N MET A 91 -6.46 -12.82 0.06
CA MET A 91 -5.49 -12.44 1.06
C MET A 91 -4.78 -11.17 0.66
N PHE A 92 -4.79 -10.16 1.54
CA PHE A 92 -4.00 -8.94 1.43
C PHE A 92 -2.70 -9.12 2.17
N LEU A 93 -1.59 -8.84 1.50
CA LEU A 93 -0.25 -8.98 2.05
C LEU A 93 0.51 -7.67 1.91
N SER A 94 1.04 -7.20 3.04
CA SER A 94 1.81 -5.96 3.16
C SER A 94 3.02 -6.15 4.06
N THR A 95 4.00 -5.27 3.95
CA THR A 95 5.07 -5.16 4.95
C THR A 95 4.70 -4.17 6.05
N SER A 96 5.38 -4.24 7.19
CA SER A 96 5.22 -3.25 8.26
C SER A 96 5.60 -1.83 7.80
N ALA A 97 6.51 -1.71 6.84
CA ALA A 97 6.89 -0.44 6.24
C ALA A 97 5.78 0.18 5.37
N SER A 98 4.98 -0.65 4.69
CA SER A 98 3.85 -0.21 3.84
C SER A 98 2.51 -0.15 4.59
N LYS A 99 2.48 -0.58 5.86
CA LYS A 99 1.27 -0.55 6.69
C LYS A 99 1.01 0.86 7.23
N THR A 100 0.26 1.64 6.47
CA THR A 100 -0.11 3.02 6.78
C THR A 100 -1.61 3.16 7.08
N GLN A 101 -2.03 4.35 7.48
CA GLN A 101 -3.45 4.65 7.62
C GLN A 101 -4.18 4.55 6.27
N GLU A 102 -3.51 4.95 5.19
CA GLU A 102 -4.02 4.89 3.82
C GLU A 102 -4.23 3.43 3.37
N SER A 103 -3.27 2.53 3.64
CA SER A 103 -3.42 1.10 3.30
C SER A 103 -4.60 0.46 4.06
N ASN A 104 -4.83 0.85 5.32
CA ASN A 104 -6.00 0.42 6.08
C ASN A 104 -7.32 0.93 5.48
N LEU A 105 -7.34 2.18 4.95
CA LEU A 105 -8.50 2.73 4.25
C LEU A 105 -8.76 2.00 2.95
N VAL A 106 -7.73 1.67 2.17
CA VAL A 106 -7.83 0.86 0.95
C VAL A 106 -8.47 -0.49 1.26
N TYR A 107 -7.93 -1.24 2.23
CA TYR A 107 -8.46 -2.53 2.64
C TYR A 107 -9.94 -2.43 3.07
N SER A 108 -10.26 -1.43 3.91
CA SER A 108 -11.62 -1.21 4.40
C SER A 108 -12.60 -0.88 3.27
N GLN A 109 -12.16 -0.10 2.28
CA GLN A 109 -12.97 0.24 1.11
C GLN A 109 -13.22 -1.00 0.25
N VAL A 110 -12.20 -1.81 -0.04
CA VAL A 110 -12.34 -3.06 -0.80
C VAL A 110 -13.33 -3.99 -0.09
N LYS A 111 -13.17 -4.17 1.22
CA LYS A 111 -14.08 -5.02 2.02
C LYS A 111 -15.52 -4.56 1.90
N LYS A 112 -15.78 -3.26 2.06
CA LYS A 112 -17.12 -2.68 1.93
C LYS A 112 -17.71 -2.92 0.54
N GLU A 113 -16.95 -2.65 -0.53
CA GLU A 113 -17.44 -2.82 -1.89
C GLU A 113 -17.69 -4.28 -2.26
N LEU A 114 -16.87 -5.21 -1.77
CA LEU A 114 -17.08 -6.65 -1.99
C LEU A 114 -18.26 -7.20 -1.18
N GLU A 115 -18.56 -6.63 -0.02
CA GLU A 115 -19.78 -6.99 0.74
C GLU A 115 -21.06 -6.60 -0.01
N GLU A 116 -21.03 -5.50 -0.78
CA GLU A 116 -22.16 -5.04 -1.60
C GLU A 116 -22.37 -5.91 -2.85
N VAL A 117 -21.33 -6.64 -3.30
CA VAL A 117 -21.36 -7.47 -4.53
C VAL A 117 -21.97 -8.85 -4.28
N LYS A 118 -22.38 -9.21 -3.06
CA LYS A 118 -22.93 -10.52 -2.72
C LYS A 118 -24.08 -10.89 -3.66
N LYS A 119 -23.72 -11.56 -4.77
CA LYS A 119 -24.69 -12.26 -5.64
C LYS A 119 -25.01 -13.60 -4.99
N GLU A 120 -26.24 -14.10 -5.24
CA GLU A 120 -26.59 -15.44 -4.82
C GLU A 120 -25.53 -16.44 -5.30
N ARG A 121 -24.91 -17.19 -4.34
CA ARG A 121 -23.88 -18.22 -4.51
C ARG A 121 -22.42 -17.78 -4.69
N GLN A 122 -22.09 -16.48 -4.56
CA GLN A 122 -20.70 -16.03 -4.51
C GLN A 122 -20.39 -15.47 -3.12
N TYR A 123 -19.33 -15.95 -2.50
CA TYR A 123 -18.86 -15.49 -1.21
C TYR A 123 -17.39 -15.10 -1.34
N VAL A 124 -16.99 -14.06 -0.62
CA VAL A 124 -15.59 -13.64 -0.55
C VAL A 124 -15.16 -13.72 0.91
N ASP A 125 -14.09 -14.46 1.14
CA ASP A 125 -13.42 -14.53 2.44
C ASP A 125 -12.14 -13.72 2.36
N MET A 126 -12.06 -12.64 3.15
CA MET A 126 -10.93 -11.69 3.12
C MET A 126 -10.10 -11.82 4.37
N THR A 127 -8.80 -11.98 4.17
CA THR A 127 -7.79 -11.95 5.22
C THR A 127 -6.74 -10.89 4.92
N GLU A 128 -6.09 -10.39 5.96
CA GLU A 128 -5.00 -9.43 5.84
C GLU A 128 -3.83 -9.88 6.70
N TYR A 129 -2.65 -9.92 6.11
CA TYR A 129 -1.40 -10.20 6.80
C TYR A 129 -0.42 -9.05 6.60
N CYS A 130 0.25 -8.68 7.69
CA CYS A 130 1.32 -7.70 7.69
C CYS A 130 2.61 -8.39 8.13
N VAL A 131 3.55 -8.51 7.21
CA VAL A 131 4.86 -9.09 7.50
C VAL A 131 5.71 -8.06 8.24
N ASP A 132 6.30 -8.46 9.36
CA ASP A 132 7.28 -7.61 10.04
C ASP A 132 8.57 -7.56 9.19
N SER A 133 8.87 -6.41 8.63
CA SER A 133 10.03 -6.18 7.77
C SER A 133 11.23 -5.62 8.54
N SER A 134 11.38 -6.00 9.81
CA SER A 134 12.49 -5.54 10.66
C SER A 134 13.86 -6.12 10.24
N ALA A 135 13.87 -7.22 9.48
CA ALA A 135 15.05 -7.78 8.84
C ALA A 135 14.83 -7.95 7.32
N ASP A 136 15.91 -7.79 6.53
CA ASP A 136 15.87 -7.80 5.06
C ASP A 136 15.32 -9.11 4.44
N PHE A 137 15.34 -10.21 5.19
CA PHE A 137 14.89 -11.54 4.74
C PHE A 137 13.50 -11.96 5.24
N ASP A 138 12.89 -11.21 6.14
CA ASP A 138 11.64 -11.63 6.80
C ASP A 138 10.48 -11.79 5.80
N THR A 139 10.39 -10.90 4.82
CA THR A 139 9.32 -10.95 3.80
C THR A 139 9.48 -12.14 2.87
N GLU A 140 10.71 -12.40 2.39
CA GLU A 140 11.00 -13.54 1.53
C GLU A 140 10.75 -14.87 2.25
N GLU A 141 11.19 -14.98 3.52
CA GLU A 141 10.98 -16.18 4.33
C GLU A 141 9.50 -16.43 4.60
N PHE A 142 8.75 -15.40 4.96
CA PHE A 142 7.30 -15.50 5.18
C PHE A 142 6.58 -15.96 3.91
N VAL A 143 6.85 -15.33 2.77
CA VAL A 143 6.24 -15.70 1.49
C VAL A 143 6.61 -17.12 1.10
N ARG A 144 7.88 -17.51 1.23
CA ARG A 144 8.33 -18.88 0.99
C ARG A 144 7.58 -19.89 1.85
N ASP A 145 7.48 -19.65 3.16
CA ASP A 145 6.82 -20.58 4.09
C ASP A 145 5.33 -20.71 3.79
N MET A 146 4.65 -19.62 3.37
CA MET A 146 3.29 -19.64 2.89
C MET A 146 3.13 -20.53 1.64
N PHE A 147 4.07 -20.45 0.68
CA PHE A 147 4.01 -21.26 -0.54
C PHE A 147 4.43 -22.73 -0.33
N VAL A 148 5.24 -23.02 0.69
CA VAL A 148 5.53 -24.41 1.10
C VAL A 148 4.29 -25.08 1.67
N ASN A 149 3.42 -24.34 2.35
CA ASN A 149 2.18 -24.85 2.91
C ASN A 149 0.99 -24.61 1.96
N GLU A 150 0.97 -25.37 0.85
CA GLU A 150 0.03 -25.19 -0.27
C GLU A 150 -1.45 -25.21 0.14
N GLU A 151 -1.82 -25.87 1.26
CA GLU A 151 -3.19 -25.93 1.76
C GLU A 151 -3.73 -24.59 2.27
N GLU A 152 -2.84 -23.63 2.58
CA GLU A 152 -3.17 -22.30 3.09
C GLU A 152 -3.12 -21.20 2.02
N LEU A 153 -2.77 -21.55 0.76
CA LEU A 153 -2.73 -20.57 -0.31
C LEU A 153 -4.11 -20.01 -0.66
N PRO A 154 -4.27 -18.68 -0.80
CA PRO A 154 -5.52 -18.08 -1.21
C PRO A 154 -5.78 -18.28 -2.71
N ASP A 155 -7.04 -18.12 -3.12
CA ASP A 155 -7.38 -18.06 -4.55
C ASP A 155 -6.80 -16.78 -5.22
N ILE A 156 -6.86 -15.66 -4.48
CA ILE A 156 -6.36 -14.35 -4.92
C ILE A 156 -5.44 -13.78 -3.83
N LEU A 157 -4.23 -13.45 -4.22
CA LEU A 157 -3.25 -12.76 -3.39
C LEU A 157 -3.09 -11.31 -3.87
N VAL A 158 -3.34 -10.37 -2.98
CA VAL A 158 -3.25 -8.92 -3.24
C VAL A 158 -2.01 -8.38 -2.53
N CYS A 159 -1.01 -7.99 -3.30
CA CYS A 159 0.21 -7.38 -2.78
C CYS A 159 0.01 -5.88 -2.63
N MET A 160 0.35 -5.33 -1.46
CA MET A 160 0.14 -3.91 -1.13
C MET A 160 1.42 -3.08 -1.23
N ASP A 161 2.54 -3.70 -1.60
CA ASP A 161 3.81 -3.03 -1.86
C ASP A 161 4.68 -3.81 -2.88
N GLU A 162 5.72 -3.14 -3.35
CA GLU A 162 6.63 -3.67 -4.38
C GLU A 162 7.40 -4.90 -3.88
N VAL A 163 7.94 -4.83 -2.66
CA VAL A 163 8.76 -5.91 -2.08
C VAL A 163 7.97 -7.20 -1.99
N VAL A 164 6.74 -7.12 -1.47
CA VAL A 164 5.84 -8.29 -1.42
C VAL A 164 5.53 -8.80 -2.82
N THR A 165 5.27 -7.90 -3.78
CA THR A 165 4.97 -8.31 -5.16
C THR A 165 6.12 -9.10 -5.78
N GLU A 166 7.36 -8.67 -5.57
CA GLU A 166 8.56 -9.34 -6.08
C GLU A 166 8.80 -10.70 -5.41
N CYS A 167 8.65 -10.77 -4.08
CA CYS A 167 8.76 -12.04 -3.36
C CYS A 167 7.70 -13.05 -3.80
N VAL A 168 6.45 -12.62 -3.97
CA VAL A 168 5.35 -13.47 -4.44
C VAL A 168 5.57 -13.92 -5.89
N TYR A 169 6.03 -13.04 -6.77
CA TYR A 169 6.38 -13.39 -8.15
C TYR A 169 7.42 -14.53 -8.19
N GLN A 170 8.49 -14.40 -7.40
CA GLN A 170 9.52 -15.43 -7.34
C GLN A 170 8.97 -16.75 -6.79
N ALA A 171 8.18 -16.69 -5.72
CA ALA A 171 7.58 -17.88 -5.11
C ALA A 171 6.60 -18.60 -6.06
N LEU A 172 5.80 -17.87 -6.85
CA LEU A 172 4.92 -18.50 -7.87
C LEU A 172 5.69 -19.38 -8.84
N ILE A 173 6.90 -18.95 -9.24
CA ILE A 173 7.75 -19.69 -10.16
C ILE A 173 8.41 -20.88 -9.44
N ASP A 174 9.03 -20.64 -8.29
CA ASP A 174 9.82 -21.61 -7.56
C ASP A 174 8.98 -22.80 -7.06
N TYR A 175 7.72 -22.52 -6.68
CA TYR A 175 6.77 -23.53 -6.18
C TYR A 175 5.75 -23.99 -7.23
N ASN A 176 5.93 -23.60 -8.50
CA ASN A 176 5.07 -23.99 -9.62
C ASN A 176 3.57 -23.68 -9.39
N GLN A 177 3.28 -22.54 -8.78
CA GLN A 177 1.93 -22.10 -8.48
C GLN A 177 1.36 -21.08 -9.47
N VAL A 178 2.07 -20.86 -10.60
CA VAL A 178 1.61 -19.98 -11.67
C VAL A 178 0.26 -20.46 -12.21
N GLY A 179 -0.74 -19.58 -12.14
CA GLY A 179 -2.10 -19.87 -12.57
C GLY A 179 -2.99 -20.53 -11.51
N ASN A 180 -2.45 -21.16 -10.48
CA ASN A 180 -3.19 -21.71 -9.35
C ASN A 180 -3.59 -20.60 -8.37
N VAL A 181 -2.67 -19.71 -8.05
CA VAL A 181 -2.92 -18.49 -7.29
C VAL A 181 -2.98 -17.30 -8.24
N LYS A 182 -4.03 -16.50 -8.17
CA LYS A 182 -4.13 -15.25 -8.92
C LYS A 182 -3.52 -14.13 -8.12
N VAL A 183 -2.65 -13.33 -8.73
CA VAL A 183 -1.93 -12.27 -8.03
C VAL A 183 -2.27 -10.91 -8.61
N ILE A 184 -2.63 -9.98 -7.73
CA ILE A 184 -2.73 -8.56 -8.03
C ILE A 184 -1.53 -7.90 -7.34
N GLY A 185 -0.56 -7.45 -8.14
CA GLY A 185 0.66 -6.81 -7.67
C GLY A 185 0.48 -5.32 -7.39
N TYR A 186 1.51 -4.73 -6.86
CA TYR A 186 1.63 -3.29 -6.65
C TYR A 186 2.87 -2.77 -7.35
N TYR A 187 2.81 -1.53 -7.88
CA TYR A 187 3.86 -0.87 -8.62
C TYR A 187 4.04 -1.35 -10.07
N TYR A 188 4.97 -0.77 -10.81
CA TYR A 188 5.27 -1.07 -12.21
C TYR A 188 6.79 -1.07 -12.46
N SER A 189 7.51 -2.07 -12.00
CA SER A 189 8.88 -2.32 -12.44
C SER A 189 8.88 -3.07 -13.78
N GLU A 190 10.01 -3.08 -14.49
CA GLU A 190 10.15 -3.88 -15.71
C GLU A 190 9.84 -5.36 -15.46
N MET A 191 10.22 -5.87 -14.29
CA MET A 191 9.95 -7.25 -13.87
C MET A 191 8.45 -7.51 -13.70
N ILE A 192 7.72 -6.61 -13.04
CA ILE A 192 6.27 -6.75 -12.82
C ILE A 192 5.53 -6.67 -14.17
N LEU A 193 5.92 -5.78 -15.06
CA LEU A 193 5.33 -5.67 -16.41
C LEU A 193 5.57 -6.94 -17.22
N ASP A 194 6.79 -7.49 -17.21
CA ASP A 194 7.13 -8.76 -17.86
C ASP A 194 6.35 -9.94 -17.25
N ALA A 195 6.15 -9.94 -15.93
CA ALA A 195 5.37 -10.96 -15.24
C ALA A 195 3.88 -10.91 -15.63
N ILE A 196 3.33 -9.72 -15.86
CA ILE A 196 1.95 -9.55 -16.36
C ILE A 196 1.86 -10.02 -17.82
N ASP A 197 2.80 -9.63 -18.67
CA ASP A 197 2.82 -10.04 -20.08
C ASP A 197 2.92 -11.57 -20.23
N LYS A 198 3.65 -12.23 -19.36
CA LYS A 198 3.76 -13.70 -19.28
C LYS A 198 2.57 -14.38 -18.58
N GLY A 199 1.65 -13.64 -18.03
CA GLY A 199 0.49 -14.17 -17.29
C GLY A 199 0.83 -14.82 -15.95
N ILE A 200 1.99 -14.50 -15.36
CA ILE A 200 2.41 -14.97 -14.03
C ILE A 200 1.70 -14.17 -12.96
N ILE A 201 1.63 -12.84 -13.10
CA ILE A 201 0.84 -11.91 -12.30
C ILE A 201 -0.40 -11.52 -13.12
N SER A 202 -1.56 -11.48 -12.51
CA SER A 202 -2.83 -11.19 -13.21
C SER A 202 -2.95 -9.72 -13.60
N SER A 203 -2.58 -8.82 -12.71
CA SER A 203 -2.55 -7.37 -12.90
C SER A 203 -1.73 -6.71 -11.80
N ALA A 204 -1.45 -5.43 -11.93
CA ALA A 204 -0.85 -4.63 -10.86
C ALA A 204 -1.58 -3.28 -10.74
N ILE A 205 -1.63 -2.75 -9.52
CA ILE A 205 -2.08 -1.40 -9.24
C ILE A 205 -0.85 -0.50 -9.17
N ALA A 206 -0.79 0.50 -10.02
CA ALA A 206 0.25 1.50 -10.01
C ALA A 206 -0.33 2.89 -9.76
N LEU A 207 0.50 3.75 -9.19
CA LEU A 207 0.16 5.14 -8.99
C LEU A 207 0.48 5.91 -10.27
N ASP A 208 -0.49 6.67 -10.76
CA ASP A 208 -0.25 7.66 -11.78
C ASP A 208 0.41 8.88 -11.13
N MET A 209 1.67 9.11 -11.47
CA MET A 209 2.50 10.19 -10.92
C MET A 209 2.68 11.35 -11.92
N GLU A 210 1.89 11.39 -13.00
CA GLU A 210 1.91 12.50 -13.97
C GLU A 210 1.04 13.69 -13.55
#